data_d3db4807a65779e87ee426b10ca4f4c2
#
_entry.id   d3db4807a65779e87ee426b10ca4f4c2
#
_cell.length_a   1.000
_cell.length_b   1.000
_cell.length_c   1.000
_cell.angle_alpha   90.00
_cell.angle_beta   90.00
_cell.angle_gamma   90.00
#
_symmetry.space_group_name_H-M   'P 1'
#
loop_
_entity.id
_entity.type
_entity.pdbx_description
1 polymer ?
#
loop_
_entity_poly.entity_id
_entity_poly.type
_entity_poly.pdbx_seq_one_letter_code
_entity_poly.pdbx_strand_id
1 'polypeptide(L)'
;MQLTRRHLAAAGALALGASNLIRPALAEAADEAAVKKSVDELRTAWIKQDKAKIESLTADQLSYSHSDARLEDKAKFIEGVMTRKAAVKSLEWPELTAQIVGNTSVVRHLWVSESELEGKVTNTKIGVIQVWQKQDAGWKLLARASWRLPTPA
;
A
#
# COMPACT_ATOMS: atom_id res chain seq x y z
N MET A 1 47.10 57.03 8.18
CA MET A 1 46.29 56.13 8.99
C MET A 1 45.50 55.23 8.03
N GLN A 2 46.05 54.03 7.72
CA GLN A 2 45.45 53.10 6.74
C GLN A 2 44.55 52.11 7.47
N LEU A 3 43.27 52.09 7.17
CA LEU A 3 42.31 51.12 7.64
C LEU A 3 42.30 49.89 6.70
N THR A 4 42.79 48.80 7.20
CA THR A 4 42.88 47.49 6.53
C THR A 4 41.48 46.91 6.28
N ARG A 5 41.14 46.63 4.99
CA ARG A 5 40.02 45.80 4.53
C ARG A 5 40.39 44.33 4.74
N ARG A 6 39.98 43.74 5.80
CA ARG A 6 39.94 42.24 5.98
C ARG A 6 38.96 41.94 7.11
N HIS A 7 37.73 41.54 6.81
CA HIS A 7 36.80 40.70 7.58
C HIS A 7 35.38 40.84 7.01
N LEU A 8 35.13 40.25 5.85
CA LEU A 8 33.80 39.99 5.35
C LEU A 8 33.85 38.82 4.35
N ALA A 9 34.08 37.63 4.83
CA ALA A 9 33.91 36.39 4.05
C ALA A 9 33.84 35.19 4.98
N ALA A 10 32.76 35.00 5.73
CA ALA A 10 32.48 33.75 6.39
C ALA A 10 31.03 33.71 6.94
N ALA A 11 30.01 33.92 6.13
CA ALA A 11 28.61 33.72 6.54
C ALA A 11 27.68 33.25 5.39
N GLY A 12 28.21 32.59 4.37
CA GLY A 12 27.43 32.26 3.17
C GLY A 12 27.33 30.77 2.81
N ALA A 13 27.90 29.85 3.59
CA ALA A 13 28.06 28.44 3.16
C ALA A 13 27.21 27.41 3.88
N LEU A 14 26.35 27.76 4.84
CA LEU A 14 25.57 26.81 5.63
C LEU A 14 24.08 26.67 5.20
N ALA A 15 23.57 27.47 4.27
CA ALA A 15 22.17 27.44 3.86
C ALA A 15 21.87 26.52 2.65
N LEU A 16 22.89 26.04 1.93
CA LEU A 16 22.70 25.22 0.71
C LEU A 16 22.66 23.70 0.96
N GLY A 17 23.07 23.24 2.14
CA GLY A 17 23.09 21.79 2.45
C GLY A 17 21.77 21.23 2.96
N ALA A 18 20.92 22.03 3.58
CA ALA A 18 19.68 21.54 4.19
C ALA A 18 18.54 21.35 3.15
N SER A 19 18.53 22.09 2.05
CA SER A 19 17.47 22.04 1.04
C SER A 19 17.47 20.73 0.22
N ASN A 20 18.60 20.07 0.09
CA ASN A 20 18.71 18.83 -0.69
C ASN A 20 18.31 17.57 0.08
N LEU A 21 18.25 17.62 1.41
CA LEU A 21 17.82 16.50 2.27
C LEU A 21 16.31 16.52 2.58
N ILE A 22 15.70 17.70 2.53
CA ILE A 22 14.26 17.88 2.83
C ILE A 22 13.37 17.43 1.68
N ARG A 23 13.80 17.64 0.42
CA ARG A 23 13.03 17.25 -0.77
C ARG A 23 12.77 15.75 -0.89
N PRO A 24 13.76 14.84 -0.75
CA PRO A 24 13.50 13.41 -0.82
C PRO A 24 12.59 12.93 0.33
N ALA A 25 12.76 13.44 1.54
CA ALA A 25 11.91 13.06 2.67
C ALA A 25 10.44 13.49 2.50
N LEU A 26 10.19 14.68 1.94
CA LEU A 26 8.83 15.15 1.63
C LEU A 26 8.20 14.35 0.48
N ALA A 27 8.98 13.97 -0.52
CA ALA A 27 8.51 13.14 -1.62
C ALA A 27 8.15 11.72 -1.12
N GLU A 28 8.97 11.14 -0.25
CA GLU A 28 8.72 9.84 0.36
C GLU A 28 7.45 9.85 1.23
N ALA A 29 7.26 10.87 2.06
CA ALA A 29 6.05 11.03 2.86
C ALA A 29 4.78 11.21 1.99
N ALA A 30 4.90 11.94 0.87
CA ALA A 30 3.79 12.08 -0.08
C ALA A 30 3.47 10.74 -0.78
N ASP A 31 4.48 9.97 -1.14
CA ASP A 31 4.31 8.64 -1.74
C ASP A 31 3.73 7.64 -0.73
N GLU A 32 4.13 7.69 0.53
CA GLU A 32 3.54 6.88 1.60
C GLU A 32 2.04 7.19 1.77
N ALA A 33 1.66 8.45 1.81
CA ALA A 33 0.27 8.86 1.89
C ALA A 33 -0.53 8.41 0.64
N ALA A 34 0.07 8.54 -0.54
CA ALA A 34 -0.57 8.16 -1.81
C ALA A 34 -0.80 6.64 -1.90
N VAL A 35 0.18 5.81 -1.52
CA VAL A 35 0.01 4.37 -1.53
C VAL A 35 -1.01 3.91 -0.49
N LYS A 36 -1.00 4.47 0.73
CA LYS A 36 -2.01 4.17 1.75
C LYS A 36 -3.43 4.49 1.28
N LYS A 37 -3.59 5.59 0.55
CA LYS A 37 -4.86 5.93 -0.09
C LYS A 37 -5.27 4.89 -1.12
N SER A 38 -4.37 4.46 -2.00
CA SER A 38 -4.65 3.43 -3.00
C SER A 38 -5.00 2.09 -2.35
N VAL A 39 -4.35 1.74 -1.24
CA VAL A 39 -4.68 0.55 -0.44
C VAL A 39 -6.11 0.62 0.11
N ASP A 40 -6.52 1.75 0.68
CA ASP A 40 -7.88 1.94 1.20
C ASP A 40 -8.95 1.96 0.08
N GLU A 41 -8.62 2.57 -1.05
CA GLU A 41 -9.47 2.54 -2.24
C GLU A 41 -9.66 1.10 -2.75
N LEU A 42 -8.61 0.28 -2.76
CA LEU A 42 -8.72 -1.13 -3.14
C LEU A 42 -9.59 -1.92 -2.15
N ARG A 43 -9.43 -1.70 -0.84
CA ARG A 43 -10.29 -2.30 0.19
C ARG A 43 -11.76 -1.96 -0.05
N THR A 44 -12.04 -0.69 -0.28
CA THR A 44 -13.40 -0.20 -0.55
C THR A 44 -13.96 -0.80 -1.84
N ALA A 45 -13.18 -0.82 -2.92
CA ALA A 45 -13.58 -1.39 -4.21
C ALA A 45 -13.83 -2.91 -4.09
N TRP A 46 -13.00 -3.61 -3.31
CA TRP A 46 -13.17 -5.03 -3.04
C TRP A 46 -14.48 -5.34 -2.30
N ILE A 47 -14.83 -4.53 -1.28
CA ILE A 47 -16.11 -4.67 -0.55
C ILE A 47 -17.28 -4.47 -1.51
N LYS A 48 -17.24 -3.41 -2.31
CA LYS A 48 -18.32 -2.99 -3.23
C LYS A 48 -18.37 -3.80 -4.51
N GLN A 49 -17.42 -4.70 -4.77
CA GLN A 49 -17.27 -5.39 -6.06
C GLN A 49 -17.18 -4.40 -7.23
N ASP A 50 -16.47 -3.27 -7.05
CA ASP A 50 -16.25 -2.26 -8.09
C ASP A 50 -15.12 -2.72 -9.03
N LYS A 51 -15.53 -3.40 -10.11
CA LYS A 51 -14.61 -3.96 -11.10
C LYS A 51 -13.68 -2.91 -11.69
N ALA A 52 -14.23 -1.78 -12.14
CA ALA A 52 -13.43 -0.74 -12.81
C ALA A 52 -12.36 -0.17 -11.89
N LYS A 53 -12.70 0.06 -10.61
CA LYS A 53 -11.75 0.55 -9.61
C LYS A 53 -10.68 -0.50 -9.30
N ILE A 54 -11.05 -1.77 -9.15
CA ILE A 54 -10.09 -2.86 -8.93
C ILE A 54 -9.13 -2.98 -10.11
N GLU A 55 -9.64 -2.94 -11.35
CA GLU A 55 -8.82 -2.96 -12.57
C GLU A 55 -7.80 -1.81 -12.61
N SER A 56 -8.23 -0.61 -12.20
CA SER A 56 -7.37 0.58 -12.19
C SER A 56 -6.27 0.53 -11.12
N LEU A 57 -6.52 -0.15 -10.00
CA LEU A 57 -5.61 -0.26 -8.86
C LEU A 57 -4.70 -1.49 -8.90
N THR A 58 -4.84 -2.37 -9.88
CA THR A 58 -4.03 -3.58 -10.03
C THR A 58 -3.16 -3.51 -11.28
N ALA A 59 -1.89 -3.92 -11.14
CA ALA A 59 -0.98 -4.05 -12.28
C ALA A 59 -1.39 -5.23 -13.16
N ASP A 60 -1.05 -5.19 -14.46
CA ASP A 60 -1.37 -6.29 -15.38
C ASP A 60 -0.61 -7.57 -15.02
N GLN A 61 0.55 -7.42 -14.40
CA GLN A 61 1.41 -8.52 -13.92
C GLN A 61 1.07 -8.96 -12.49
N LEU A 62 -0.14 -8.68 -11.98
CA LEU A 62 -0.52 -9.02 -10.61
C LEU A 62 -0.27 -10.50 -10.31
N SER A 63 0.44 -10.75 -9.21
CA SER A 63 0.59 -12.07 -8.58
C SER A 63 -0.08 -12.06 -7.21
N TYR A 64 -1.18 -12.78 -7.06
CA TYR A 64 -1.98 -12.79 -5.86
C TYR A 64 -1.98 -14.17 -5.21
N SER A 65 -1.36 -14.30 -4.03
CA SER A 65 -1.30 -15.54 -3.26
C SER A 65 -2.26 -15.49 -2.08
N HIS A 66 -3.05 -16.55 -1.94
CA HIS A 66 -3.94 -16.77 -0.80
C HIS A 66 -3.21 -17.49 0.35
N SER A 67 -3.83 -17.51 1.54
CA SER A 67 -3.27 -18.17 2.72
C SER A 67 -3.29 -19.71 2.65
N ASP A 68 -3.89 -20.28 1.62
CA ASP A 68 -3.88 -21.69 1.25
C ASP A 68 -2.89 -22.01 0.11
N ALA A 69 -2.00 -21.05 -0.22
CA ALA A 69 -1.00 -21.12 -1.29
C ALA A 69 -1.58 -21.09 -2.72
N ARG A 70 -2.89 -20.92 -2.92
CA ARG A 70 -3.49 -20.74 -4.24
C ARG A 70 -3.01 -19.43 -4.85
N LEU A 71 -2.61 -19.47 -6.12
CA LEU A 71 -2.13 -18.33 -6.89
C LEU A 71 -3.18 -17.88 -7.91
N GLU A 72 -3.34 -16.59 -8.02
CA GLU A 72 -4.21 -15.94 -9.00
C GLU A 72 -3.45 -14.84 -9.74
N ASP A 73 -3.71 -14.71 -11.02
CA ASP A 73 -3.39 -13.53 -11.83
C ASP A 73 -4.47 -12.45 -11.65
N LYS A 74 -4.29 -11.31 -12.30
CA LYS A 74 -5.25 -10.20 -12.27
C LYS A 74 -6.66 -10.63 -12.68
N ALA A 75 -6.79 -11.41 -13.74
CA ALA A 75 -8.09 -11.80 -14.29
C ALA A 75 -8.85 -12.70 -13.30
N LYS A 76 -8.18 -13.70 -12.73
CA LYS A 76 -8.75 -14.61 -11.73
C LYS A 76 -9.08 -13.90 -10.42
N PHE A 77 -8.22 -12.98 -9.98
CA PHE A 77 -8.49 -12.16 -8.79
C PHE A 77 -9.76 -11.34 -8.97
N ILE A 78 -9.90 -10.63 -10.10
CA ILE A 78 -11.09 -9.82 -10.39
C ILE A 78 -12.33 -10.70 -10.50
N GLU A 79 -12.26 -11.82 -11.22
CA GLU A 79 -13.35 -12.78 -11.34
C GLU A 79 -13.81 -13.28 -9.97
N GLY A 80 -12.87 -13.67 -9.10
CA GLY A 80 -13.16 -14.13 -7.74
C GLY A 80 -13.86 -13.08 -6.89
N VAL A 81 -13.48 -11.80 -7.03
CA VAL A 81 -14.17 -10.72 -6.34
C VAL A 81 -15.58 -10.50 -6.90
N MET A 82 -15.74 -10.49 -8.24
CA MET A 82 -17.04 -10.23 -8.90
C MET A 82 -18.06 -11.35 -8.68
N THR A 83 -17.59 -12.58 -8.58
CA THR A 83 -18.45 -13.76 -8.38
C THR A 83 -18.71 -14.12 -6.92
N ARG A 84 -18.12 -13.37 -5.97
CA ARG A 84 -18.29 -13.59 -4.53
C ARG A 84 -19.77 -13.48 -4.15
N LYS A 85 -20.31 -14.56 -3.58
CA LYS A 85 -21.71 -14.64 -3.11
C LYS A 85 -21.86 -14.20 -1.64
N ALA A 86 -20.79 -14.37 -0.84
CA ALA A 86 -20.82 -14.00 0.57
C ALA A 86 -20.93 -12.49 0.74
N ALA A 87 -21.88 -12.05 1.55
CA ALA A 87 -22.00 -10.66 1.97
C ALA A 87 -20.87 -10.30 2.94
N VAL A 88 -20.16 -9.22 2.69
CA VAL A 88 -19.13 -8.70 3.59
C VAL A 88 -19.81 -7.82 4.63
N LYS A 89 -19.81 -8.26 5.89
CA LYS A 89 -20.37 -7.50 7.02
C LYS A 89 -19.37 -6.46 7.51
N SER A 90 -18.10 -6.86 7.60
CA SER A 90 -16.99 -5.96 7.93
C SER A 90 -15.72 -6.40 7.24
N LEU A 91 -14.87 -5.45 6.90
CA LEU A 91 -13.49 -5.68 6.46
C LEU A 91 -12.61 -4.53 6.92
N GLU A 92 -11.64 -4.86 7.74
CA GLU A 92 -10.66 -3.92 8.25
C GLU A 92 -9.25 -4.41 7.96
N TRP A 93 -8.34 -3.47 7.80
CA TRP A 93 -6.92 -3.71 7.61
C TRP A 93 -6.11 -3.00 8.71
N PRO A 94 -6.21 -3.47 9.98
CA PRO A 94 -5.45 -2.89 11.08
C PRO A 94 -3.95 -3.14 10.95
N GLU A 95 -3.15 -2.40 11.70
CA GLU A 95 -1.68 -2.46 11.72
C GLU A 95 -1.05 -2.14 10.36
N LEU A 96 -1.71 -1.30 9.56
CA LEU A 96 -1.25 -0.96 8.22
C LEU A 96 0.01 -0.10 8.28
N THR A 97 1.07 -0.63 7.70
CA THR A 97 2.33 0.07 7.46
C THR A 97 2.67 0.09 5.98
N ALA A 98 3.35 1.13 5.53
CA ALA A 98 3.85 1.24 4.16
C ALA A 98 5.30 1.72 4.21
N GLN A 99 6.18 1.03 3.51
CA GLN A 99 7.59 1.40 3.37
C GLN A 99 7.87 1.67 1.91
N ILE A 100 8.39 2.85 1.60
CA ILE A 100 8.71 3.28 0.24
C ILE A 100 10.16 2.96 -0.08
N VAL A 101 10.40 2.38 -1.25
CA VAL A 101 11.73 2.16 -1.81
C VAL A 101 11.70 2.50 -3.30
N GLY A 102 12.13 3.69 -3.65
CA GLY A 102 12.01 4.21 -5.02
C GLY A 102 10.55 4.21 -5.50
N ASN A 103 10.28 3.55 -6.60
CA ASN A 103 8.94 3.41 -7.17
C ASN A 103 8.15 2.20 -6.63
N THR A 104 8.59 1.61 -5.51
CA THR A 104 7.97 0.43 -4.91
C THR A 104 7.61 0.71 -3.47
N SER A 105 6.48 0.18 -3.04
CA SER A 105 6.08 0.17 -1.63
C SER A 105 5.80 -1.25 -1.16
N VAL A 106 6.31 -1.58 0.02
CA VAL A 106 5.94 -2.78 0.75
C VAL A 106 4.93 -2.39 1.82
N VAL A 107 3.72 -2.93 1.69
CA VAL A 107 2.61 -2.69 2.62
C VAL A 107 2.34 -3.95 3.43
N ARG A 108 2.18 -3.80 4.74
CA ARG A 108 1.80 -4.89 5.64
C ARG A 108 0.57 -4.50 6.44
N HIS A 109 -0.31 -5.45 6.68
CA HIS A 109 -1.48 -5.27 7.54
C HIS A 109 -2.03 -6.62 7.98
N LEU A 110 -2.94 -6.62 8.93
CA LEU A 110 -3.83 -7.76 9.14
C LEU A 110 -5.08 -7.59 8.25
N TRP A 111 -5.58 -8.69 7.75
CA TRP A 111 -6.91 -8.78 7.18
C TRP A 111 -7.84 -9.31 8.24
N VAL A 112 -8.81 -8.49 8.66
CA VAL A 112 -9.83 -8.88 9.63
C VAL A 112 -11.19 -8.68 8.98
N SER A 113 -11.94 -9.76 8.81
CA SER A 113 -13.25 -9.67 8.15
C SER A 113 -14.28 -10.60 8.77
N GLU A 114 -15.52 -10.15 8.68
CA GLU A 114 -16.73 -10.96 8.88
C GLU A 114 -17.50 -11.01 7.56
N SER A 115 -17.88 -12.21 7.16
CA SER A 115 -18.71 -12.43 5.98
C SER A 115 -19.82 -13.43 6.29
N GLU A 116 -20.92 -13.32 5.54
CA GLU A 116 -22.08 -14.20 5.70
C GLU A 116 -22.50 -14.78 4.36
N LEU A 117 -22.74 -16.08 4.33
CA LEU A 117 -23.31 -16.78 3.19
C LEU A 117 -24.39 -17.74 3.71
N GLU A 118 -25.63 -17.56 3.24
CA GLU A 118 -26.77 -18.42 3.59
C GLU A 118 -26.95 -18.58 5.12
N GLY A 119 -26.80 -17.48 5.87
CA GLY A 119 -26.91 -17.45 7.32
C GLY A 119 -25.68 -17.95 8.07
N LYS A 120 -24.66 -18.47 7.37
CA LYS A 120 -23.41 -18.90 7.98
C LYS A 120 -22.41 -17.76 8.03
N VAL A 121 -22.04 -17.36 9.23
CA VAL A 121 -21.00 -16.34 9.47
C VAL A 121 -19.62 -16.98 9.44
N THR A 122 -18.69 -16.33 8.75
CA THR A 122 -17.28 -16.70 8.70
C THR A 122 -16.42 -15.50 9.10
N ASN A 123 -15.57 -15.70 10.11
CA ASN A 123 -14.59 -14.73 10.56
C ASN A 123 -13.21 -15.12 10.03
N THR A 124 -12.49 -14.15 9.47
CA THR A 124 -11.13 -14.35 8.95
C THR A 124 -10.17 -13.36 9.59
N LYS A 125 -9.05 -13.87 10.10
CA LYS A 125 -7.91 -13.06 10.55
C LYS A 125 -6.62 -13.67 10.03
N ILE A 126 -5.92 -12.96 9.14
CA ILE A 126 -4.70 -13.43 8.48
C ILE A 126 -3.70 -12.28 8.37
N GLY A 127 -2.41 -12.61 8.27
CA GLY A 127 -1.37 -11.67 7.92
C GLY A 127 -1.32 -11.45 6.42
N VAL A 128 -1.01 -10.23 6.00
CA VAL A 128 -0.93 -9.84 4.58
C VAL A 128 0.31 -9.00 4.34
N ILE A 129 0.99 -9.27 3.24
CA ILE A 129 1.99 -8.41 2.62
C ILE A 129 1.56 -8.10 1.19
N GLN A 130 1.73 -6.84 0.79
CA GLN A 130 1.46 -6.36 -0.55
C GLN A 130 2.69 -5.63 -1.08
N VAL A 131 2.93 -5.75 -2.37
CA VAL A 131 3.91 -4.94 -3.11
C VAL A 131 3.14 -4.06 -4.07
N TRP A 132 3.32 -2.77 -3.92
CA TRP A 132 2.75 -1.75 -4.79
C TRP A 132 3.84 -1.11 -5.63
N GLN A 133 3.54 -0.83 -6.88
CA GLN A 133 4.44 -0.17 -7.81
C GLN A 133 3.83 1.14 -8.29
N LYS A 134 4.62 2.21 -8.25
CA LYS A 134 4.24 3.50 -8.80
C LYS A 134 4.40 3.46 -10.32
N GLN A 135 3.30 3.64 -11.02
CA GLN A 135 3.21 3.69 -12.48
C GLN A 135 2.65 5.06 -12.90
N ASP A 136 2.58 5.36 -14.20
CA ASP A 136 2.12 6.66 -14.72
C ASP A 136 0.74 7.07 -14.18
N ALA A 137 -0.17 6.11 -14.01
CA ALA A 137 -1.52 6.32 -13.49
C ALA A 137 -1.63 6.22 -11.95
N GLY A 138 -0.50 6.19 -11.21
CA GLY A 138 -0.46 6.09 -9.75
C GLY A 138 -0.01 4.73 -9.22
N TRP A 139 -0.25 4.47 -7.93
CA TRP A 139 0.14 3.23 -7.29
C TRP A 139 -0.76 2.07 -7.68
N LYS A 140 -0.17 0.95 -8.10
CA LYS A 140 -0.86 -0.29 -8.49
C LYS A 140 -0.36 -1.48 -7.70
N LEU A 141 -1.26 -2.34 -7.26
CA LEU A 141 -0.93 -3.59 -6.61
C LEU A 141 -0.25 -4.53 -7.61
N LEU A 142 1.01 -4.88 -7.36
CA LEU A 142 1.81 -5.78 -8.19
C LEU A 142 1.84 -7.20 -7.63
N ALA A 143 1.92 -7.33 -6.30
CA ALA A 143 1.91 -8.64 -5.67
C ALA A 143 1.22 -8.59 -4.31
N ARG A 144 0.62 -9.72 -3.92
CA ARG A 144 0.09 -9.96 -2.58
C ARG A 144 0.38 -11.39 -2.15
N ALA A 145 0.76 -11.54 -0.88
CA ALA A 145 0.76 -12.83 -0.23
C ALA A 145 0.07 -12.73 1.14
N SER A 146 -0.54 -13.82 1.58
CA SER A 146 -1.14 -13.90 2.90
C SER A 146 -0.82 -15.24 3.57
N TRP A 147 -0.88 -15.24 4.90
CA TRP A 147 -0.58 -16.41 5.72
C TRP A 147 -1.51 -16.48 6.92
N ARG A 148 -1.74 -17.70 7.39
CA ARG A 148 -2.49 -17.94 8.64
C ARG A 148 -1.65 -17.49 9.82
N LEU A 149 -2.26 -16.81 10.77
CA LEU A 149 -1.57 -16.46 12.02
C LEU A 149 -1.40 -17.73 12.88
N PRO A 150 -0.31 -17.81 13.67
CA PRO A 150 -0.17 -18.88 14.65
C PRO A 150 -1.36 -18.89 15.61
N THR A 151 -1.86 -20.08 15.93
CA THR A 151 -2.82 -20.23 17.02
C THR A 151 -2.09 -19.97 18.34
N PRO A 152 -2.63 -19.13 19.24
CA PRO A 152 -2.05 -19.02 20.57
C PRO A 152 -1.98 -20.40 21.23
N ALA A 153 -0.82 -20.70 21.83
CA ALA A 153 -0.64 -21.92 22.59
C ALA A 153 -1.48 -21.91 23.86
#